data_0a9018d74ec75819f8f01db720f33b21
#
_entry.id   0a9018d74ec75819f8f01db720f33b21
#
_cell.length_a   1.000
_cell.length_b   1.000
_cell.length_c   1.000
_cell.angle_alpha   90.00
_cell.angle_beta   90.00
_cell.angle_gamma   90.00
#
_symmetry.space_group_name_H-M   'P 1'
#
loop_
_entity.id
_entity.type
_entity.pdbx_description
1 polymer ?
#
loop_
_entity_poly.entity_id
_entity_poly.type
_entity_poly.pdbx_seq_one_letter_code
_entity_poly.pdbx_strand_id
1 'polypeptide(L)'
;MGCAELLKYLILPQAARLAAVPAVQALLDIVLIMSIIDNRKAYHDYFIEEKYEAGLVLEGWEVKAIRAGRAQIKEAYVVVRGEEIFIIGMHISPLASTSTHVRADPVRTRKLLLHAAEIAKLIGKVERAGYALVPLDLHYSKGRIKAQIGLAKGKKQYDKREDEKKRDWEREKARLMRVKH
;
A
#
# COMPACT_ATOMS: atom_id res chain seq x y z
N MET A 1 6.62 15.17 14.94
CA MET A 1 7.26 15.12 16.28
C MET A 1 8.63 15.73 16.15
N GLY A 2 8.89 16.79 16.88
CA GLY A 2 10.11 17.59 16.74
C GLY A 2 11.30 17.03 17.51
N CYS A 3 12.49 17.51 17.18
CA CYS A 3 13.78 17.18 17.82
C CYS A 3 13.79 17.20 19.36
N ALA A 4 12.84 17.88 20.00
CA ALA A 4 12.68 17.98 21.45
C ALA A 4 12.25 16.66 22.13
N GLU A 5 11.55 15.77 21.42
CA GLU A 5 11.13 14.47 21.98
C GLU A 5 12.28 13.45 21.99
N LEU A 6 13.18 13.53 21.02
CA LEU A 6 14.39 12.68 20.97
C LEU A 6 15.39 13.03 22.06
N LEU A 7 15.47 14.30 22.46
CA LEU A 7 16.32 14.76 23.58
C LEU A 7 15.83 14.22 24.93
N LYS A 8 14.52 14.10 25.14
CA LYS A 8 13.96 13.51 26.37
C LYS A 8 14.32 12.02 26.52
N TYR A 9 14.46 11.29 25.41
CA TYR A 9 14.86 9.90 25.43
C TYR A 9 16.31 9.69 25.88
N LEU A 10 17.20 10.62 25.55
CA LEU A 10 18.62 10.59 25.97
C LEU A 10 18.85 10.77 27.46
N ILE A 11 17.89 11.37 28.17
CA ILE A 11 17.98 11.71 29.62
C ILE A 11 17.40 10.59 30.51
N LEU A 12 16.74 9.58 29.95
CA LEU A 12 16.17 8.49 30.74
C LEU A 12 17.25 7.53 31.29
N PRO A 13 17.05 7.02 32.55
CA PRO A 13 17.95 6.03 33.13
C PRO A 13 17.98 4.73 32.29
N GLN A 14 19.12 4.05 32.36
CA GLN A 14 19.42 2.90 31.50
C GLN A 14 18.35 1.78 31.51
N ALA A 15 17.73 1.55 32.68
CA ALA A 15 16.63 0.58 32.84
C ALA A 15 15.34 0.99 32.10
N ALA A 16 15.03 2.28 32.09
CA ALA A 16 13.87 2.81 31.37
C ALA A 16 14.08 2.82 29.83
N ARG A 17 15.34 2.93 29.37
CA ARG A 17 15.69 2.80 27.95
C ARG A 17 15.47 1.40 27.43
N LEU A 18 15.80 0.36 28.21
CA LEU A 18 15.59 -1.05 27.85
C LEU A 18 14.11 -1.44 27.76
N ALA A 19 13.26 -0.87 28.63
CA ALA A 19 11.82 -1.11 28.60
C ALA A 19 11.09 -0.37 27.46
N ALA A 20 11.64 0.77 27.01
CA ALA A 20 11.07 1.59 25.94
C ALA A 20 11.49 1.15 24.52
N VAL A 21 12.50 0.27 24.39
CA VAL A 21 13.03 -0.20 23.09
C VAL A 21 11.92 -0.79 22.19
N PRO A 22 11.02 -1.69 22.65
CA PRO A 22 10.01 -2.26 21.78
C PRO A 22 8.97 -1.24 21.31
N ALA A 23 8.60 -0.28 22.15
CA ALA A 23 7.64 0.77 21.81
C ALA A 23 8.22 1.79 20.81
N VAL A 24 9.49 2.17 21.01
CA VAL A 24 10.21 3.08 20.09
C VAL A 24 10.51 2.37 18.79
N GLN A 25 10.84 1.08 18.81
CA GLN A 25 11.05 0.28 17.62
C GLN A 25 9.74 0.12 16.82
N ALA A 26 8.62 -0.13 17.49
CA ALA A 26 7.30 -0.19 16.85
C ALA A 26 6.90 1.16 16.22
N LEU A 27 7.21 2.29 16.89
CA LEU A 27 7.01 3.63 16.35
C LEU A 27 7.94 3.93 15.16
N LEU A 28 9.19 3.51 15.22
CA LEU A 28 10.14 3.59 14.09
C LEU A 28 9.70 2.72 12.91
N ASP A 29 9.20 1.53 13.17
CA ASP A 29 8.66 0.64 12.14
C ASP A 29 7.41 1.22 11.47
N ILE A 30 6.55 1.92 12.22
CA ILE A 30 5.38 2.65 11.69
C ILE A 30 5.82 3.87 10.87
N VAL A 31 6.82 4.62 11.31
CA VAL A 31 7.36 5.79 10.58
C VAL A 31 8.13 5.38 9.33
N LEU A 32 8.71 4.17 9.29
CA LEU A 32 9.43 3.64 8.14
C LEU A 32 8.53 3.07 7.03
N ILE A 33 7.23 2.91 7.27
CA ILE A 33 6.24 2.58 6.24
C ILE A 33 5.75 3.88 5.60
N MET A 34 6.60 4.51 4.81
CA MET A 34 6.17 5.64 3.98
C MET A 34 5.41 5.11 2.78
N SER A 35 4.09 5.33 2.76
CA SER A 35 3.28 5.09 1.56
C SER A 35 3.78 6.00 0.43
N ILE A 36 4.09 5.39 -0.70
CA ILE A 36 4.52 6.11 -1.91
C ILE A 36 3.29 6.50 -2.71
N ILE A 37 2.34 5.58 -2.84
CA ILE A 37 1.14 5.72 -3.66
C ILE A 37 0.00 4.93 -3.05
N ASP A 38 -1.16 5.57 -2.89
CA ASP A 38 -2.39 4.96 -2.38
C ASP A 38 -3.43 4.77 -3.49
N ASN A 39 -4.11 3.62 -3.49
CA ASN A 39 -5.23 3.36 -4.37
C ASN A 39 -6.57 3.62 -3.65
N ARG A 40 -6.97 4.88 -3.59
CA ARG A 40 -8.24 5.28 -2.97
C ARG A 40 -9.46 4.71 -3.68
N LYS A 41 -9.35 4.42 -5.00
CA LYS A 41 -10.42 3.81 -5.79
C LYS A 41 -10.72 2.39 -5.31
N ALA A 42 -9.69 1.62 -4.92
CA ALA A 42 -9.87 0.28 -4.37
C ALA A 42 -10.77 0.29 -3.12
N TYR A 43 -10.55 1.21 -2.19
CA TYR A 43 -11.37 1.34 -0.97
C TYR A 43 -12.79 1.84 -1.25
N HIS A 44 -12.98 2.58 -2.35
CA HIS A 44 -14.31 3.01 -2.78
C HIS A 44 -15.10 1.87 -3.39
N ASP A 45 -14.47 1.07 -4.25
CA ASP A 45 -15.13 0.07 -5.08
C ASP A 45 -15.28 -1.29 -4.42
N TYR A 46 -14.45 -1.58 -3.42
CA TYR A 46 -14.36 -2.90 -2.79
C TYR A 46 -14.44 -2.83 -1.26
N PHE A 47 -15.01 -3.87 -0.65
CA PHE A 47 -14.83 -4.21 0.75
C PHE A 47 -13.54 -5.00 0.90
N ILE A 48 -12.58 -4.47 1.67
CA ILE A 48 -11.30 -5.13 1.93
C ILE A 48 -11.43 -5.95 3.21
N GLU A 49 -11.32 -7.27 3.10
CA GLU A 49 -11.41 -8.18 4.25
C GLU A 49 -10.05 -8.45 4.87
N GLU A 50 -9.05 -8.75 4.05
CA GLU A 50 -7.70 -9.05 4.50
C GLU A 50 -6.69 -8.29 3.67
N LYS A 51 -5.53 -7.98 4.27
CA LYS A 51 -4.42 -7.29 3.61
C LYS A 51 -3.17 -8.13 3.70
N TYR A 52 -2.40 -8.18 2.62
CA TYR A 52 -1.15 -8.91 2.51
C TYR A 52 -0.06 -7.99 2.00
N GLU A 53 1.12 -8.06 2.58
CA GLU A 53 2.31 -7.35 2.13
C GLU A 53 3.11 -8.25 1.17
N ALA A 54 3.26 -7.84 -0.07
CA ALA A 54 3.97 -8.56 -1.10
C ALA A 54 5.23 -7.83 -1.54
N GLY A 55 6.30 -8.56 -1.80
CA GLY A 55 7.45 -8.06 -2.55
C GLY A 55 7.10 -7.87 -4.03
N LEU A 56 7.87 -7.05 -4.73
CA LEU A 56 7.71 -6.81 -6.18
C LEU A 56 9.01 -7.15 -6.91
N VAL A 57 8.90 -7.87 -8.02
CA VAL A 57 10.00 -8.08 -8.96
C VAL A 57 10.05 -6.87 -9.91
N LEU A 58 10.96 -5.94 -9.61
CA LEU A 58 11.13 -4.68 -10.32
C LEU A 58 12.47 -4.64 -11.05
N GLU A 59 12.49 -3.93 -12.18
CA GLU A 59 13.70 -3.56 -12.88
C GLU A 59 14.33 -2.29 -12.29
N GLY A 60 15.61 -2.06 -12.50
CA GLY A 60 16.32 -0.94 -11.89
C GLY A 60 15.76 0.44 -12.25
N TRP A 61 15.28 0.62 -13.47
CA TRP A 61 14.64 1.87 -13.90
C TRP A 61 13.27 2.08 -13.23
N GLU A 62 12.51 0.99 -12.96
CA GLU A 62 11.24 1.05 -12.27
C GLU A 62 11.41 1.50 -10.83
N VAL A 63 12.42 0.97 -10.14
CA VAL A 63 12.74 1.37 -8.76
C VAL A 63 13.06 2.87 -8.71
N LYS A 64 13.84 3.39 -9.66
CA LYS A 64 14.14 4.83 -9.76
C LYS A 64 12.88 5.65 -10.01
N ALA A 65 12.02 5.20 -10.94
CA ALA A 65 10.78 5.88 -11.28
C ALA A 65 9.78 5.90 -10.12
N ILE A 66 9.61 4.79 -9.40
CA ILE A 66 8.75 4.70 -8.21
C ILE A 66 9.26 5.65 -7.11
N ARG A 67 10.58 5.70 -6.88
CA ARG A 67 11.21 6.64 -5.92
C ARG A 67 10.96 8.10 -6.29
N ALA A 68 10.86 8.40 -7.58
CA ALA A 68 10.50 9.73 -8.09
C ALA A 68 8.98 10.00 -8.10
N GLY A 69 8.16 9.10 -7.55
CA GLY A 69 6.70 9.23 -7.51
C GLY A 69 6.01 9.04 -8.87
N ARG A 70 6.70 8.45 -9.86
CA ARG A 70 6.18 8.27 -11.22
C ARG A 70 5.54 6.91 -11.45
N ALA A 71 4.78 6.42 -10.47
CA ALA A 71 4.02 5.19 -10.61
C ALA A 71 2.53 5.45 -10.35
N GLN A 72 1.67 4.64 -10.95
CA GLN A 72 0.22 4.71 -10.79
C GLN A 72 -0.34 3.28 -10.71
N ILE A 73 -1.14 3.03 -9.65
CA ILE A 73 -1.75 1.71 -9.38
C ILE A 73 -3.28 1.73 -9.47
N LYS A 74 -3.87 2.86 -9.83
CA LYS A 74 -5.32 3.09 -9.79
C LYS A 74 -6.10 2.13 -10.67
N GLU A 75 -5.56 1.79 -11.84
CA GLU A 75 -6.15 0.88 -12.81
C GLU A 75 -5.51 -0.53 -12.78
N ALA A 76 -4.61 -0.75 -11.81
CA ALA A 76 -3.96 -2.04 -11.65
C ALA A 76 -4.90 -3.05 -10.97
N TYR A 77 -4.72 -4.31 -11.32
CA TYR A 77 -5.39 -5.44 -10.71
C TYR A 77 -4.41 -6.60 -10.51
N VAL A 78 -4.75 -7.50 -9.63
CA VAL A 78 -3.89 -8.63 -9.29
C VAL A 78 -4.54 -9.91 -9.79
N VAL A 79 -3.74 -10.75 -10.45
CA VAL A 79 -4.19 -12.04 -10.99
C VAL A 79 -3.35 -13.17 -10.43
N VAL A 80 -3.99 -14.32 -10.29
CA VAL A 80 -3.36 -15.59 -10.00
C VAL A 80 -3.14 -16.32 -11.32
N ARG A 81 -1.92 -16.81 -11.55
CA ARG A 81 -1.60 -17.66 -12.71
C ARG A 81 -0.79 -18.86 -12.23
N GLY A 82 -1.43 -20.01 -12.17
CA GLY A 82 -0.85 -21.19 -11.53
C GLY A 82 -0.60 -20.94 -10.05
N GLU A 83 0.61 -21.19 -9.61
CA GLU A 83 1.04 -20.96 -8.21
C GLU A 83 1.73 -19.59 -8.01
N GLU A 84 1.54 -18.65 -8.92
CA GLU A 84 2.17 -17.35 -8.88
C GLU A 84 1.14 -16.22 -8.95
N ILE A 85 1.47 -15.09 -8.34
CA ILE A 85 0.62 -13.90 -8.31
C ILE A 85 1.31 -12.77 -9.05
N PHE A 86 0.55 -12.08 -9.90
CA PHE A 86 1.04 -11.00 -10.74
C PHE A 86 0.18 -9.75 -10.59
N ILE A 87 0.81 -8.59 -10.67
CA ILE A 87 0.12 -7.31 -10.84
C ILE A 87 0.19 -6.88 -12.30
N ILE A 88 -0.97 -6.52 -12.85
CA ILE A 88 -1.17 -6.10 -14.24
C ILE A 88 -1.77 -4.70 -14.24
N GLY A 89 -1.45 -3.90 -15.26
CA GLY A 89 -2.00 -2.55 -15.42
C GLY A 89 -1.38 -1.50 -14.48
N MET A 90 -0.35 -1.84 -13.71
CA MET A 90 0.41 -0.87 -12.97
C MET A 90 1.30 -0.07 -13.93
N HIS A 91 1.05 1.23 -14.04
CA HIS A 91 1.79 2.12 -14.92
C HIS A 91 2.96 2.76 -14.18
N ILE A 92 4.18 2.62 -14.73
CA ILE A 92 5.40 3.28 -14.22
C ILE A 92 6.03 4.06 -15.37
N SER A 93 6.03 5.39 -15.27
CA SER A 93 6.60 6.26 -16.30
C SER A 93 8.12 6.29 -16.20
N PRO A 94 8.87 5.93 -17.26
CA PRO A 94 10.33 6.04 -17.26
C PRO A 94 10.79 7.47 -17.00
N LEU A 95 11.93 7.62 -16.33
CA LEU A 95 12.59 8.91 -16.17
C LEU A 95 13.36 9.27 -17.44
N ALA A 96 13.51 10.56 -17.72
CA ALA A 96 14.35 11.04 -18.83
C ALA A 96 15.82 10.58 -18.75
N SER A 97 16.27 10.26 -17.54
CA SER A 97 17.61 9.71 -17.27
C SER A 97 17.71 8.18 -17.47
N THR A 98 16.64 7.54 -17.95
CA THR A 98 16.68 6.10 -18.24
C THR A 98 17.55 5.87 -19.46
N SER A 99 18.50 4.93 -19.38
CA SER A 99 19.41 4.62 -20.48
C SER A 99 18.64 4.23 -21.74
N THR A 100 19.07 4.73 -22.88
CA THR A 100 18.48 4.44 -24.22
C THR A 100 18.59 2.95 -24.60
N HIS A 101 19.46 2.20 -23.95
CA HIS A 101 19.62 0.75 -24.18
C HIS A 101 18.58 -0.12 -23.44
N VAL A 102 17.78 0.47 -22.53
CA VAL A 102 16.75 -0.25 -21.78
C VAL A 102 15.42 0.00 -22.46
N ARG A 103 14.79 -1.06 -22.97
CA ARG A 103 13.38 -1.01 -23.39
C ARG A 103 12.50 -0.95 -22.14
N ALA A 104 12.17 0.27 -21.72
CA ALA A 104 11.29 0.50 -20.60
C ALA A 104 9.83 0.32 -21.04
N ASP A 105 9.20 -0.79 -20.65
CA ASP A 105 7.75 -0.99 -20.84
C ASP A 105 7.01 -0.50 -19.59
N PRO A 106 6.26 0.62 -19.69
CA PRO A 106 5.56 1.22 -18.55
C PRO A 106 4.51 0.30 -17.92
N VAL A 107 3.89 -0.59 -18.68
CA VAL A 107 2.72 -1.40 -18.27
C VAL A 107 3.02 -2.89 -18.16
N ARG A 108 4.29 -3.29 -18.14
CA ARG A 108 4.62 -4.71 -18.08
C ARG A 108 3.99 -5.40 -16.86
N THR A 109 3.74 -6.70 -16.98
CA THR A 109 3.31 -7.55 -15.88
C THR A 109 4.44 -7.76 -14.87
N ARG A 110 4.16 -7.59 -13.57
CA ARG A 110 5.13 -7.74 -12.49
C ARG A 110 4.73 -8.84 -11.54
N LYS A 111 5.69 -9.71 -11.22
CA LYS A 111 5.46 -10.79 -10.27
C LYS A 111 5.45 -10.24 -8.84
N LEU A 112 4.53 -10.74 -8.03
CA LEU A 112 4.43 -10.46 -6.61
C LEU A 112 5.04 -11.62 -5.82
N LEU A 113 5.80 -11.29 -4.80
CA LEU A 113 6.48 -12.25 -3.93
C LEU A 113 5.75 -12.30 -2.60
N LEU A 114 5.12 -13.44 -2.33
CA LEU A 114 4.41 -13.78 -1.10
C LEU A 114 4.91 -15.12 -0.56
N HIS A 115 4.59 -15.44 0.67
CA HIS A 115 4.86 -16.76 1.22
C HIS A 115 3.95 -17.83 0.57
N ALA A 116 4.47 -19.04 0.37
CA ALA A 116 3.72 -20.13 -0.27
C ALA A 116 2.36 -20.41 0.41
N ALA A 117 2.32 -20.34 1.75
CA ALA A 117 1.09 -20.50 2.50
C ALA A 117 0.05 -19.39 2.21
N GLU A 118 0.50 -18.15 2.02
CA GLU A 118 -0.37 -17.02 1.65
C GLU A 118 -0.90 -17.19 0.23
N ILE A 119 -0.03 -17.59 -0.72
CA ILE A 119 -0.41 -17.86 -2.10
C ILE A 119 -1.50 -18.93 -2.15
N ALA A 120 -1.31 -20.07 -1.50
CA ALA A 120 -2.29 -21.16 -1.46
C ALA A 120 -3.64 -20.71 -0.86
N LYS A 121 -3.61 -19.90 0.21
CA LYS A 121 -4.81 -19.32 0.82
C LYS A 121 -5.54 -18.38 -0.14
N LEU A 122 -4.80 -17.50 -0.82
CA LEU A 122 -5.35 -16.52 -1.77
C LEU A 122 -5.97 -17.21 -2.98
N ILE A 123 -5.30 -18.21 -3.56
CA ILE A 123 -5.83 -19.03 -4.66
C ILE A 123 -7.18 -19.62 -4.27
N GLY A 124 -7.23 -20.30 -3.10
CA GLY A 124 -8.46 -20.93 -2.64
C GLY A 124 -9.63 -19.95 -2.42
N LYS A 125 -9.36 -18.71 -1.97
CA LYS A 125 -10.40 -17.69 -1.79
C LYS A 125 -10.84 -17.07 -3.11
N VAL A 126 -9.92 -16.80 -4.04
CA VAL A 126 -10.25 -16.24 -5.36
C VAL A 126 -11.09 -17.23 -6.17
N GLU A 127 -10.67 -18.49 -6.25
CA GLU A 127 -11.34 -19.50 -7.09
C GLU A 127 -12.68 -19.96 -6.52
N ARG A 128 -12.76 -20.20 -5.19
CA ARG A 128 -13.94 -20.80 -4.58
C ARG A 128 -14.95 -19.82 -4.05
N ALA A 129 -14.50 -18.67 -3.58
CA ALA A 129 -15.37 -17.71 -2.89
C ALA A 129 -15.62 -16.41 -3.69
N GLY A 130 -15.10 -16.31 -4.91
CA GLY A 130 -15.32 -15.18 -5.81
C GLY A 130 -14.74 -13.86 -5.30
N TYR A 131 -13.65 -13.92 -4.53
CA TYR A 131 -12.90 -12.74 -4.11
C TYR A 131 -12.04 -12.20 -5.23
N ALA A 132 -11.81 -10.90 -5.22
CA ALA A 132 -10.85 -10.23 -6.08
C ALA A 132 -9.60 -9.81 -5.30
N LEU A 133 -8.45 -9.83 -5.95
CA LEU A 133 -7.21 -9.29 -5.40
C LEU A 133 -6.97 -7.91 -6.00
N VAL A 134 -6.85 -6.91 -5.14
CA VAL A 134 -6.71 -5.51 -5.55
C VAL A 134 -5.48 -4.89 -4.90
N PRO A 135 -4.62 -4.17 -5.65
CA PRO A 135 -3.51 -3.46 -5.07
C PRO A 135 -4.03 -2.23 -4.31
N LEU A 136 -3.61 -2.07 -3.06
CA LEU A 136 -4.05 -1.01 -2.16
C LEU A 136 -3.06 0.15 -2.11
N ASP A 137 -1.80 -0.16 -1.93
CA ASP A 137 -0.72 0.83 -1.87
C ASP A 137 0.62 0.26 -2.32
N LEU A 138 1.56 1.18 -2.58
CA LEU A 138 2.98 0.91 -2.67
C LEU A 138 3.68 1.69 -1.55
N HIS A 139 4.54 1.02 -0.80
CA HIS A 139 5.24 1.61 0.32
C HIS A 139 6.69 1.13 0.42
N TYR A 140 7.48 1.87 1.21
CA TYR A 140 8.80 1.42 1.61
C TYR A 140 8.71 0.61 2.89
N SER A 141 9.31 -0.57 2.89
CA SER A 141 9.49 -1.40 4.07
C SER A 141 10.93 -1.89 4.09
N LYS A 142 11.69 -1.51 5.13
CA LYS A 142 13.10 -1.89 5.31
C LYS A 142 13.97 -1.60 4.06
N GLY A 143 13.80 -0.42 3.44
CA GLY A 143 14.54 0.01 2.25
C GLY A 143 14.13 -0.63 0.92
N ARG A 144 13.13 -1.51 0.92
CA ARG A 144 12.58 -2.18 -0.26
C ARG A 144 11.20 -1.64 -0.61
N ILE A 145 10.87 -1.62 -1.89
CA ILE A 145 9.53 -1.30 -2.36
C ILE A 145 8.67 -2.55 -2.22
N LYS A 146 7.54 -2.40 -1.54
CA LYS A 146 6.54 -3.45 -1.35
C LYS A 146 5.17 -2.96 -1.80
N ALA A 147 4.30 -3.89 -2.15
CA ALA A 147 2.90 -3.64 -2.45
C ALA A 147 2.01 -4.23 -1.37
N GLN A 148 1.04 -3.49 -0.90
CA GLN A 148 -0.05 -4.03 -0.11
C GLN A 148 -1.17 -4.48 -1.02
N ILE A 149 -1.59 -5.73 -0.90
CA ILE A 149 -2.67 -6.34 -1.66
C ILE A 149 -3.84 -6.58 -0.72
N GLY A 150 -5.04 -6.21 -1.16
CA GLY A 150 -6.28 -6.50 -0.47
C GLY A 150 -7.00 -7.70 -1.07
N LEU A 151 -7.42 -8.63 -0.22
CA LEU A 151 -8.44 -9.59 -0.56
C LEU A 151 -9.80 -8.90 -0.41
N ALA A 152 -10.53 -8.76 -1.51
CA ALA A 152 -11.62 -7.82 -1.62
C ALA A 152 -12.88 -8.44 -2.23
N LYS A 153 -14.03 -7.93 -1.81
CA LYS A 153 -15.33 -8.24 -2.40
C LYS A 153 -15.93 -6.96 -3.02
N GLY A 154 -16.41 -7.05 -4.25
CA GLY A 154 -16.99 -5.90 -4.94
C GLY A 154 -18.20 -5.33 -4.19
N LYS A 155 -18.23 -4.03 -3.97
CA LYS A 155 -19.39 -3.31 -3.41
C LYS A 155 -20.50 -3.22 -4.42
N LYS A 156 -21.74 -3.43 -3.99
CA LYS A 156 -22.91 -3.15 -4.81
C LYS A 156 -23.10 -1.63 -4.96
N GLN A 157 -23.82 -1.20 -5.98
CA GLN A 157 -23.94 0.22 -6.31
C GLN A 157 -24.68 1.04 -5.22
N TYR A 158 -25.58 0.43 -4.49
CA TYR A 158 -26.25 1.09 -3.36
C TYR A 158 -25.30 1.30 -2.17
N ASP A 159 -24.42 0.34 -1.87
CA ASP A 159 -23.40 0.45 -0.82
C ASP A 159 -22.45 1.64 -1.08
N LYS A 160 -22.04 1.82 -2.36
CA LYS A 160 -21.19 2.94 -2.77
C LYS A 160 -21.86 4.29 -2.51
N ARG A 161 -23.16 4.41 -2.82
CA ARG A 161 -23.95 5.63 -2.60
C ARG A 161 -24.13 5.96 -1.12
N GLU A 162 -24.28 4.94 -0.27
CA GLU A 162 -24.36 5.12 1.18
C GLU A 162 -23.03 5.59 1.77
N ASP A 163 -21.92 4.99 1.33
CA ASP A 163 -20.58 5.40 1.73
C ASP A 163 -20.24 6.85 1.29
N GLU A 164 -20.71 7.27 0.12
CA GLU A 164 -20.56 8.66 -0.36
C GLU A 164 -21.36 9.63 0.52
N LYS A 165 -22.64 9.36 0.77
CA LYS A 165 -23.49 10.18 1.64
C LYS A 165 -22.90 10.30 3.05
N LYS A 166 -22.40 9.21 3.61
CA LYS A 166 -21.77 9.21 4.94
C LYS A 166 -20.52 10.09 4.96
N ARG A 167 -19.64 9.98 3.95
CA ARG A 167 -18.43 10.81 3.84
C ARG A 167 -18.75 12.29 3.67
N ASP A 168 -19.77 12.63 2.88
CA ASP A 168 -20.20 14.02 2.69
C ASP A 168 -20.78 14.59 3.97
N TRP A 169 -21.61 13.84 4.69
CA TRP A 169 -22.11 14.20 6.00
C TRP A 169 -20.99 14.42 7.03
N GLU A 170 -19.99 13.55 7.08
CA GLU A 170 -18.83 13.71 7.96
C GLU A 170 -18.01 14.97 7.62
N ARG A 171 -17.84 15.28 6.34
CA ARG A 171 -17.17 16.52 5.89
C ARG A 171 -17.95 17.76 6.31
N GLU A 172 -19.25 17.75 6.13
CA GLU A 172 -20.13 18.87 6.50
C GLU A 172 -20.14 19.08 8.02
N LYS A 173 -20.28 18.00 8.78
CA LYS A 173 -20.16 18.04 10.25
C LYS A 173 -18.82 18.61 10.70
N ALA A 174 -17.72 18.21 10.08
CA ALA A 174 -16.38 18.72 10.40
C ALA A 174 -16.24 20.21 10.06
N ARG A 175 -16.87 20.70 8.98
CA ARG A 175 -16.92 22.14 8.65
C ARG A 175 -17.69 22.94 9.70
N LEU A 176 -18.88 22.47 10.10
CA LEU A 176 -19.71 23.12 11.10
C LEU A 176 -19.03 23.20 12.48
N MET A 177 -18.27 22.17 12.85
CA MET A 177 -17.52 22.16 14.11
C MET A 177 -16.35 23.17 14.11
N ARG A 178 -15.72 23.43 12.95
CA ARG A 178 -14.64 24.43 12.82
C ARG A 178 -15.14 25.88 12.89
N VAL A 179 -16.38 26.14 12.51
CA VAL A 179 -16.99 27.49 12.54
C VAL A 179 -17.41 27.90 13.95
N LYS A 180 -17.53 26.96 14.89
CA LYS A 180 -17.91 27.22 16.31
C LYS A 180 -16.75 27.58 17.23
N HIS A 181 -15.55 27.67 16.72
CA HIS A 181 -14.33 28.14 17.41
C HIS A 181 -13.80 29.39 16.71
#